data_4053969426b2d04c6c158c201724bf38
#
_entry.id   4053969426b2d04c6c158c201724bf38
#
_cell.length_a   1.000
_cell.length_b   1.000
_cell.length_c   1.000
_cell.angle_alpha   90.00
_cell.angle_beta   90.00
_cell.angle_gamma   90.00
#
_symmetry.space_group_name_H-M   'P 1'
#
loop_
_entity.id
_entity.type
_entity.pdbx_description
1 polymer ?
#
loop_
_entity_poly.entity_id
_entity_poly.type
_entity_poly.pdbx_seq_one_letter_code
_entity_poly.pdbx_strand_id
1 'polypeptide(L)'
;MKYTYRTSGTCSQAIEIDIENGVIESVQFYGGCDGNLKGIGQLVRGMRPADVINRLEGVRCGMKSTSCPDQLAKALSAIVEQN
;
A
#
# COMPACT_ATOMS: atom_id res chain seq x y z
N MET A 1 0.81 12.30 8.89
CA MET A 1 -0.09 12.82 7.86
C MET A 1 -0.76 11.65 7.13
N LYS A 2 -2.06 11.71 6.99
CA LYS A 2 -2.84 10.61 6.42
C LYS A 2 -3.19 10.86 4.95
N TYR A 3 -3.11 9.81 4.18
CA TYR A 3 -3.43 9.82 2.76
C TYR A 3 -4.42 8.70 2.46
N THR A 4 -5.32 8.94 1.52
CA THR A 4 -6.25 7.91 1.05
C THR A 4 -6.05 7.71 -0.44
N TYR A 5 -5.87 6.47 -0.86
CA TYR A 5 -5.66 6.10 -2.25
C TYR A 5 -6.73 5.12 -2.70
N ARG A 6 -7.41 5.41 -3.79
CA ARG A 6 -8.38 4.49 -4.38
C ARG A 6 -7.65 3.46 -5.23
N THR A 7 -7.88 2.20 -4.93
CA THR A 7 -7.28 1.10 -5.68
C THR A 7 -8.08 0.80 -6.94
N SER A 8 -7.43 0.13 -7.90
CA SER A 8 -8.10 -0.38 -9.08
C SER A 8 -7.49 -1.71 -9.47
N GLY A 9 -8.32 -2.59 -10.06
CA GLY A 9 -7.87 -3.90 -10.52
C GLY A 9 -7.63 -4.92 -9.42
N THR A 10 -8.05 -4.64 -8.19
CA THR A 10 -7.88 -5.55 -7.05
C THR A 10 -9.19 -5.68 -6.29
N CYS A 11 -9.20 -6.62 -5.32
CA CYS A 11 -10.38 -6.82 -4.46
C CYS A 11 -10.54 -5.75 -3.40
N SER A 12 -9.48 -5.03 -3.04
CA SER A 12 -9.58 -3.90 -2.12
C SER A 12 -10.14 -2.67 -2.84
N GLN A 13 -10.76 -1.75 -2.09
CA GLN A 13 -11.38 -0.56 -2.65
C GLN A 13 -10.55 0.69 -2.44
N ALA A 14 -9.86 0.77 -1.31
CA ALA A 14 -9.05 1.93 -0.96
C ALA A 14 -7.98 1.55 0.05
N ILE A 15 -6.95 2.38 0.14
CA ILE A 15 -5.87 2.22 1.12
C ILE A 15 -5.71 3.54 1.85
N GLU A 16 -5.75 3.50 3.18
CA GLU A 16 -5.44 4.65 4.01
C GLU A 16 -4.04 4.48 4.58
N ILE A 17 -3.17 5.47 4.37
CA ILE A 17 -1.75 5.41 4.76
C ILE A 17 -1.43 6.60 5.64
N ASP A 18 -0.83 6.35 6.80
CA ASP A 18 -0.35 7.40 7.69
C ASP A 18 1.17 7.37 7.70
N ILE A 19 1.79 8.50 7.33
CA ILE A 19 3.24 8.65 7.28
C ILE A 19 3.65 9.75 8.24
N GLU A 20 4.55 9.41 9.17
CA GLU A 20 5.09 10.36 10.14
C GLU A 20 6.60 10.21 10.20
N ASN A 21 7.32 11.33 10.22
CA ASN A 21 8.78 11.37 10.34
C ASN A 21 9.49 10.54 9.27
N GLY A 22 8.92 10.49 8.06
CA GLY A 22 9.52 9.79 6.93
C GLY A 22 9.33 8.29 6.92
N VAL A 23 8.54 7.74 7.86
CA VAL A 23 8.26 6.31 7.91
C VAL A 23 6.75 6.06 7.94
N ILE A 24 6.36 4.86 7.54
CA ILE A 24 4.95 4.45 7.55
C ILE A 24 4.54 4.16 8.98
N GLU A 25 3.55 4.89 9.48
CA GLU A 25 2.99 4.69 10.80
C GLU A 25 1.90 3.63 10.79
N SER A 26 1.04 3.66 9.77
CA SER A 26 -0.02 2.68 9.62
C SER A 26 -0.48 2.57 8.18
N VAL A 27 -1.00 1.41 7.82
CA VAL A 27 -1.63 1.15 6.52
C VAL A 27 -2.90 0.36 6.80
N GLN A 28 -4.01 0.82 6.25
CA GLN A 28 -5.28 0.12 6.37
C GLN A 28 -5.92 -0.01 5.00
N PHE A 29 -6.24 -1.26 4.64
CA PHE A 29 -6.96 -1.57 3.41
C PHE A 29 -8.45 -1.65 3.70
N TYR A 30 -9.25 -1.17 2.77
CA TYR A 30 -10.71 -1.27 2.84
C TYR A 30 -11.17 -2.23 1.75
N GLY A 31 -11.84 -3.30 2.16
CA GLY A 31 -12.25 -4.39 1.29
C GLY A 31 -11.13 -5.38 1.03
N GLY A 32 -11.42 -6.45 0.31
CA GLY A 32 -10.43 -7.48 -0.03
C GLY A 32 -10.22 -8.53 1.06
N CYS A 33 -9.09 -9.22 0.99
CA CYS A 33 -8.73 -10.31 1.90
C CYS A 33 -8.23 -9.74 3.22
N ASP A 34 -9.10 -9.73 4.22
CA ASP A 34 -8.86 -9.06 5.49
C ASP A 34 -7.57 -9.53 6.18
N GLY A 35 -7.39 -10.85 6.32
CA GLY A 35 -6.23 -11.39 7.02
C GLY A 35 -4.90 -11.05 6.35
N ASN A 36 -4.81 -11.25 5.03
CA ASN A 36 -3.60 -10.97 4.28
C ASN A 36 -3.28 -9.48 4.26
N LEU A 37 -4.28 -8.64 4.12
CA LEU A 37 -4.08 -7.19 4.04
C LEU A 37 -3.68 -6.62 5.40
N LYS A 38 -4.23 -7.15 6.50
CA LYS A 38 -3.78 -6.78 7.83
C LYS A 38 -2.33 -7.18 8.06
N GLY A 39 -1.92 -8.36 7.58
CA GLY A 39 -0.54 -8.81 7.66
C GLY A 39 0.41 -7.88 6.93
N ILE A 40 0.07 -7.48 5.72
CA ILE A 40 0.87 -6.53 4.95
C ILE A 40 0.98 -5.21 5.71
N GLY A 41 -0.11 -4.70 6.25
CA GLY A 41 -0.11 -3.47 7.02
C GLY A 41 0.83 -3.52 8.21
N GLN A 42 0.88 -4.64 8.91
CA GLN A 42 1.80 -4.81 10.04
C GLN A 42 3.26 -4.90 9.59
N LEU A 43 3.53 -5.58 8.47
CA LEU A 43 4.90 -5.75 7.98
C LEU A 43 5.54 -4.44 7.54
N VAL A 44 4.76 -3.52 6.98
CA VAL A 44 5.32 -2.27 6.44
C VAL A 44 5.42 -1.15 7.47
N ARG A 45 4.86 -1.33 8.66
CA ARG A 45 4.97 -0.31 9.72
C ARG A 45 6.43 -0.08 10.08
N GLY A 46 6.80 1.19 10.17
CA GLY A 46 8.16 1.59 10.47
C GLY A 46 9.10 1.58 9.27
N MET A 47 8.65 1.12 8.11
CA MET A 47 9.47 1.13 6.89
C MET A 47 9.36 2.48 6.19
N ARG A 48 10.40 2.83 5.46
CA ARG A 48 10.35 4.01 4.60
C ARG A 48 9.56 3.68 3.33
N PRO A 49 8.77 4.63 2.80
CA PRO A 49 7.99 4.39 1.59
C PRO A 49 8.81 3.84 0.43
N ALA A 50 10.03 4.36 0.21
CA ALA A 50 10.88 3.90 -0.89
C ALA A 50 11.20 2.41 -0.79
N ASP A 51 11.41 1.90 0.42
CA ASP A 51 11.72 0.49 0.64
C ASP A 51 10.52 -0.40 0.33
N VAL A 52 9.32 0.04 0.71
CA VAL A 52 8.09 -0.69 0.42
C VAL A 52 7.83 -0.70 -1.09
N ILE A 53 8.00 0.43 -1.75
CA ILE A 53 7.83 0.53 -3.19
C ILE A 53 8.74 -0.48 -3.90
N ASN A 54 10.02 -0.52 -3.52
CA ASN A 54 10.98 -1.42 -4.14
C ASN A 54 10.61 -2.89 -3.98
N ARG A 55 9.99 -3.24 -2.85
CA ARG A 55 9.66 -4.64 -2.56
C ARG A 55 8.35 -5.10 -3.19
N LEU A 56 7.37 -4.21 -3.28
CA LEU A 56 6.01 -4.58 -3.66
C LEU A 56 5.62 -4.18 -5.07
N GLU A 57 6.35 -3.26 -5.68
CA GLU A 57 6.04 -2.81 -7.04
C GLU A 57 6.09 -3.97 -8.02
N GLY A 58 5.03 -4.12 -8.81
CA GLY A 58 4.96 -5.16 -9.82
C GLY A 58 4.46 -6.52 -9.34
N VAL A 59 4.17 -6.66 -8.05
CA VAL A 59 3.60 -7.92 -7.53
C VAL A 59 2.19 -8.08 -8.10
N ARG A 60 1.93 -9.22 -8.72
CA ARG A 60 0.65 -9.50 -9.36
C ARG A 60 -0.12 -10.57 -8.62
N CYS A 61 -1.44 -10.48 -8.67
CA CYS A 61 -2.33 -11.47 -8.09
C CYS A 61 -2.88 -12.35 -9.20
N GLY A 62 -2.36 -13.59 -9.32
CA GLY A 62 -2.79 -14.53 -10.36
C GLY A 62 -2.60 -13.97 -11.76
N MET A 63 -3.67 -13.94 -12.54
CA MET A 63 -3.67 -13.43 -13.92
C MET A 63 -3.90 -11.93 -14.01
N LYS A 64 -4.10 -11.25 -12.89
CA LYS A 64 -4.35 -9.82 -12.87
C LYS A 64 -3.07 -9.04 -13.15
N SER A 65 -3.19 -7.82 -13.66
CA SER A 65 -2.04 -6.95 -13.95
C SER A 65 -1.49 -6.29 -12.69
N THR A 66 -2.18 -6.37 -11.56
CA THR A 66 -1.79 -5.74 -10.31
C THR A 66 -2.24 -6.59 -9.11
N SER A 67 -1.97 -6.13 -7.91
CA SER A 67 -2.37 -6.76 -6.66
C SER A 67 -2.54 -5.69 -5.59
N CYS A 68 -3.10 -6.07 -4.43
CA CYS A 68 -3.18 -5.13 -3.30
C CYS A 68 -1.79 -4.63 -2.88
N PRO A 69 -0.75 -5.49 -2.74
CA PRO A 69 0.60 -4.99 -2.47
C PRO A 69 1.12 -4.03 -3.53
N ASP A 70 0.91 -4.35 -4.82
CA ASP A 70 1.32 -3.46 -5.91
C ASP A 70 0.58 -2.12 -5.84
N GLN A 71 -0.72 -2.14 -5.50
CA GLN A 71 -1.50 -0.91 -5.35
C GLN A 71 -0.97 -0.07 -4.18
N LEU A 72 -0.51 -0.70 -3.10
CA LEU A 72 0.14 0.01 -2.01
C LEU A 72 1.41 0.70 -2.50
N ALA A 73 2.22 0.01 -3.30
CA ALA A 73 3.42 0.61 -3.88
C ALA A 73 3.09 1.81 -4.76
N LYS A 74 2.03 1.70 -5.57
CA LYS A 74 1.58 2.81 -6.42
C LYS A 74 1.08 3.99 -5.60
N ALA A 75 0.36 3.71 -4.52
CA ALA A 75 -0.11 4.76 -3.61
C ALA A 75 1.07 5.51 -2.98
N LEU A 76 2.06 4.77 -2.51
CA LEU A 76 3.25 5.37 -1.90
C LEU A 76 4.06 6.17 -2.92
N SER A 77 4.17 5.69 -4.16
CA SER A 77 4.84 6.44 -5.22
C SER A 77 4.16 7.78 -5.48
N ALA A 78 2.83 7.79 -5.53
CA ALA A 78 2.07 9.03 -5.72
C ALA A 78 2.28 10.00 -4.57
N ILE A 79 2.30 9.51 -3.33
CA ILE A 79 2.53 10.33 -2.14
C ILE A 79 3.93 10.94 -2.16
N VAL A 80 4.94 10.15 -2.47
CA VAL A 80 6.33 10.60 -2.52
C VAL A 80 6.52 11.66 -3.61
N GLU A 81 5.87 11.49 -4.76
CA GLU A 81 5.95 12.46 -5.85
C GLU A 81 5.30 13.80 -5.52
N GLN A 82 4.28 13.80 -4.67
CA GLN A 82 3.60 15.03 -4.24
C GLN A 82 4.43 15.85 -3.25
N ASN A 83 5.34 15.23 -2.58
CA ASN A 83 6.21 15.88 -1.61
C ASN A 83 7.61 16.08 -2.17
#